data_ddee0a1014be111f7920aad5edff68b5
#
_entry.id   ddee0a1014be111f7920aad5edff68b5
#
_cell.length_a   1.000
_cell.length_b   1.000
_cell.length_c   1.000
_cell.angle_alpha   90.00
_cell.angle_beta   90.00
_cell.angle_gamma   90.00
#
_symmetry.space_group_name_H-M   'P 1'
#
loop_
_entity.id
_entity.type
_entity.pdbx_description
1 polymer ?
#
loop_
_entity_poly.entity_id
_entity_poly.type
_entity_poly.pdbx_seq_one_letter_code
_entity_poly.pdbx_strand_id
1 'polypeptide(L)'
;ERIEEAYPDRFINVGIAEQNLISVSAGLANLGYRPFAYTISNFAVARCLEQIRNDVVLHEYPITILGTSTGYDNAPLGPTHHIIDDWGLISAIPGVDIYCPSSMTYAANLVKHVLNVGQPAYVRIPKGGSDSAGTTDHLVKVGGKSGGTLMATYGSAAQACLDAAQHEPELSVLVFNRLRPLEDKDLVRAISPHDRVVVVEDHFANSGLYGALCRLVVQHRLDVHVESIAPSEYTLEVGTNPEYFARRFGFDVNALINRWLKS
;
A
#
# COMPACT_ATOMS: atom_id res chain seq x y z
N GLU A 1 -5.42 -19.16 12.89
CA GLU A 1 -5.15 -20.33 13.78
C GLU A 1 -4.54 -19.87 15.11
N ARG A 2 -3.36 -19.22 15.17
CA ARG A 2 -2.70 -18.84 16.45
C ARG A 2 -3.51 -17.87 17.31
N ILE A 3 -4.20 -16.90 16.71
CA ILE A 3 -5.04 -15.94 17.45
C ILE A 3 -6.30 -16.64 17.95
N GLU A 4 -6.93 -17.45 17.14
CA GLU A 4 -8.10 -18.24 17.49
C GLU A 4 -7.80 -19.23 18.63
N GLU A 5 -6.65 -19.91 18.58
CA GLU A 5 -6.20 -20.82 19.63
C GLU A 5 -5.88 -20.09 20.95
N ALA A 6 -5.20 -18.94 20.86
CA ALA A 6 -4.76 -18.20 22.02
C ALA A 6 -5.87 -17.36 22.67
N TYR A 7 -6.84 -16.89 21.88
CA TYR A 7 -7.89 -15.97 22.31
C TYR A 7 -9.24 -16.31 21.64
N PRO A 8 -9.83 -17.50 21.90
CA PRO A 8 -11.05 -17.96 21.23
C PRO A 8 -12.23 -17.00 21.42
N ASP A 9 -12.36 -16.36 22.58
CA ASP A 9 -13.41 -15.37 22.87
C ASP A 9 -13.22 -14.02 22.16
N ARG A 10 -12.10 -13.84 21.47
CA ARG A 10 -11.75 -12.64 20.69
C ARG A 10 -11.71 -12.89 19.19
N PHE A 11 -11.97 -14.10 18.75
CA PHE A 11 -11.97 -14.50 17.36
C PHE A 11 -13.38 -14.86 16.90
N ILE A 12 -13.82 -14.23 15.80
CA ILE A 12 -15.14 -14.48 15.19
C ILE A 12 -14.93 -14.79 13.71
N ASN A 13 -15.31 -15.98 13.29
CA ASN A 13 -15.34 -16.35 11.89
C ASN A 13 -16.77 -16.18 11.34
N VAL A 14 -16.94 -15.23 10.44
CA VAL A 14 -18.23 -14.91 9.81
C VAL A 14 -18.49 -15.72 8.52
N GLY A 15 -17.60 -16.65 8.18
CA GLY A 15 -17.64 -17.39 6.91
C GLY A 15 -17.15 -16.56 5.72
N ILE A 16 -17.41 -17.05 4.51
CA ILE A 16 -17.07 -16.35 3.25
C ILE A 16 -18.18 -15.32 2.97
N ALA A 17 -18.18 -14.23 3.74
CA ALA A 17 -19.22 -13.20 3.71
C ALA A 17 -18.64 -11.83 4.09
N GLU A 18 -17.83 -11.23 3.20
CA GLU A 18 -17.04 -10.04 3.53
C GLU A 18 -17.90 -8.79 3.82
N GLN A 19 -19.02 -8.61 3.16
CA GLN A 19 -19.94 -7.53 3.50
C GLN A 19 -20.46 -7.71 4.94
N ASN A 20 -20.83 -8.93 5.32
CA ASN A 20 -21.22 -9.24 6.70
C ASN A 20 -20.05 -9.06 7.68
N LEU A 21 -18.80 -9.37 7.27
CA LEU A 21 -17.60 -9.12 8.09
C LEU A 21 -17.51 -7.64 8.49
N ILE A 22 -17.70 -6.73 7.54
CA ILE A 22 -17.62 -5.29 7.81
C ILE A 22 -18.78 -4.84 8.69
N SER A 23 -20.03 -5.27 8.41
CA SER A 23 -21.21 -4.88 9.20
C SER A 23 -21.15 -5.45 10.63
N VAL A 24 -20.71 -6.69 10.82
CA VAL A 24 -20.48 -7.28 12.15
C VAL A 24 -19.41 -6.51 12.91
N SER A 25 -18.31 -6.14 12.22
CA SER A 25 -17.26 -5.31 12.82
C SER A 25 -17.81 -3.95 13.27
N ALA A 26 -18.68 -3.32 12.49
CA ALA A 26 -19.34 -2.07 12.87
C ALA A 26 -20.22 -2.24 14.13
N GLY A 27 -20.98 -3.32 14.19
CA GLY A 27 -21.77 -3.65 15.39
C GLY A 27 -20.90 -3.84 16.63
N LEU A 28 -19.75 -4.53 16.51
CA LEU A 28 -18.79 -4.68 17.60
C LEU A 28 -18.16 -3.34 17.99
N ALA A 29 -17.80 -2.50 17.03
CA ALA A 29 -17.25 -1.17 17.31
C ALA A 29 -18.25 -0.28 18.05
N ASN A 30 -19.54 -0.35 17.70
CA ASN A 30 -20.62 0.33 18.42
C ASN A 30 -20.74 -0.11 19.90
N LEU A 31 -20.33 -1.34 20.21
CA LEU A 31 -20.26 -1.86 21.58
C LEU A 31 -18.93 -1.51 22.29
N GLY A 32 -18.05 -0.71 21.66
CA GLY A 32 -16.79 -0.26 22.24
C GLY A 32 -15.58 -1.16 21.96
N TYR A 33 -15.71 -2.18 21.12
CA TYR A 33 -14.59 -3.00 20.69
C TYR A 33 -13.73 -2.26 19.64
N ARG A 34 -12.54 -2.77 19.40
CA ARG A 34 -11.61 -2.32 18.35
C ARG A 34 -11.38 -3.47 17.34
N PRO A 35 -12.30 -3.69 16.39
CA PRO A 35 -12.23 -4.84 15.48
C PRO A 35 -11.09 -4.71 14.48
N PHE A 36 -10.47 -5.86 14.18
CA PHE A 36 -9.59 -6.07 13.04
C PHE A 36 -10.30 -7.02 12.07
N ALA A 37 -10.84 -6.48 10.99
CA ALA A 37 -11.55 -7.23 9.95
C ALA A 37 -10.52 -7.76 8.93
N TYR A 38 -10.34 -9.08 8.84
CA TYR A 38 -9.30 -9.72 8.05
C TYR A 38 -9.88 -10.54 6.89
N THR A 39 -9.44 -10.24 5.66
CA THR A 39 -9.73 -11.05 4.47
C THR A 39 -8.77 -10.69 3.31
N ILE A 40 -8.96 -11.30 2.12
CA ILE A 40 -8.22 -10.94 0.90
C ILE A 40 -8.61 -9.52 0.47
N SER A 41 -7.64 -8.71 0.10
CA SER A 41 -7.80 -7.27 -0.22
C SER A 41 -8.91 -6.98 -1.22
N ASN A 42 -9.01 -7.73 -2.32
CA ASN A 42 -10.04 -7.53 -3.32
C ASN A 42 -11.45 -7.64 -2.72
N PHE A 43 -11.65 -8.64 -1.88
CA PHE A 43 -12.95 -8.90 -1.26
C PHE A 43 -13.21 -7.95 -0.08
N ALA A 44 -12.16 -7.52 0.62
CA ALA A 44 -12.26 -6.53 1.69
C ALA A 44 -12.71 -5.16 1.16
N VAL A 45 -12.21 -4.75 -0.02
CA VAL A 45 -12.39 -3.39 -0.54
C VAL A 45 -13.51 -3.33 -1.59
N ALA A 46 -13.30 -3.91 -2.77
CA ALA A 46 -14.21 -3.72 -3.89
C ALA A 46 -15.64 -4.20 -3.59
N ARG A 47 -15.77 -5.35 -2.94
CA ARG A 47 -17.07 -5.93 -2.55
C ARG A 47 -17.76 -5.17 -1.41
N CYS A 48 -16.99 -4.58 -0.50
CA CYS A 48 -17.49 -3.99 0.74
C CYS A 48 -17.50 -2.46 0.77
N LEU A 49 -17.29 -1.80 -0.38
CA LEU A 49 -17.11 -0.35 -0.43
C LEU A 49 -18.30 0.41 0.18
N GLU A 50 -19.52 -0.08 -0.05
CA GLU A 50 -20.73 0.50 0.53
C GLU A 50 -20.75 0.34 2.06
N GLN A 51 -20.48 -0.85 2.58
CA GLN A 51 -20.44 -1.12 4.02
C GLN A 51 -19.34 -0.32 4.71
N ILE A 52 -18.16 -0.21 4.09
CA ILE A 52 -17.08 0.63 4.60
C ILE A 52 -17.54 2.08 4.73
N ARG A 53 -18.17 2.62 3.70
CA ARG A 53 -18.70 3.98 3.72
C ARG A 53 -19.80 4.16 4.78
N ASN A 54 -20.82 3.31 4.73
CA ASN A 54 -22.05 3.52 5.49
C ASN A 54 -21.91 3.06 6.95
N ASP A 55 -21.34 1.86 7.16
CA ASP A 55 -21.33 1.25 8.50
C ASP A 55 -20.08 1.66 9.30
N VAL A 56 -18.97 1.99 8.63
CA VAL A 56 -17.71 2.32 9.31
C VAL A 56 -17.47 3.81 9.33
N VAL A 57 -17.36 4.45 8.15
CA VAL A 57 -16.88 5.83 8.04
C VAL A 57 -17.91 6.84 8.51
N LEU A 58 -19.19 6.71 8.13
CA LEU A 58 -20.23 7.63 8.58
C LEU A 58 -20.45 7.62 10.10
N HIS A 59 -20.04 6.55 10.76
CA HIS A 59 -20.09 6.41 12.21
C HIS A 59 -18.74 6.65 12.90
N GLU A 60 -17.68 6.93 12.13
CA GLU A 60 -16.32 7.12 12.63
C GLU A 60 -15.82 5.94 13.50
N TYR A 61 -16.25 4.72 13.19
CA TYR A 61 -15.87 3.56 13.99
C TYR A 61 -14.43 3.17 13.79
N PRO A 62 -13.68 2.91 14.88
CA PRO A 62 -12.25 2.60 14.85
C PRO A 62 -11.98 1.14 14.43
N ILE A 63 -12.35 0.81 13.20
CA ILE A 63 -12.18 -0.50 12.61
C ILE A 63 -10.93 -0.50 11.75
N THR A 64 -10.07 -1.51 11.94
CA THR A 64 -8.91 -1.75 11.09
C THR A 64 -9.22 -2.89 10.11
N ILE A 65 -9.31 -2.57 8.83
CA ILE A 65 -9.52 -3.55 7.76
C ILE A 65 -8.16 -4.04 7.29
N LEU A 66 -7.89 -5.34 7.48
CA LEU A 66 -6.65 -6.00 7.07
C LEU A 66 -6.87 -6.71 5.74
N GLY A 67 -6.45 -6.09 4.65
CA GLY A 67 -6.51 -6.66 3.31
C GLY A 67 -5.19 -7.34 2.95
N THR A 68 -5.21 -8.64 2.75
CA THR A 68 -4.01 -9.42 2.38
C THR A 68 -3.95 -9.71 0.90
N SER A 69 -2.75 -10.11 0.43
CA SER A 69 -2.51 -10.49 -0.97
C SER A 69 -2.78 -9.36 -1.94
N THR A 70 -2.05 -8.27 -1.77
CA THR A 70 -2.17 -7.04 -2.56
C THR A 70 -1.50 -7.15 -3.93
N GLY A 71 -1.81 -6.24 -4.83
CA GLY A 71 -1.23 -6.25 -6.17
C GLY A 71 -1.47 -7.56 -6.90
N TYR A 72 -0.39 -8.22 -7.28
CA TYR A 72 -0.38 -9.51 -7.97
C TYR A 72 0.02 -10.69 -7.08
N ASP A 73 -0.05 -10.56 -5.76
CA ASP A 73 0.33 -11.62 -4.81
C ASP A 73 -0.43 -12.94 -5.04
N ASN A 74 -1.64 -12.86 -5.59
CA ASN A 74 -2.45 -14.00 -5.98
C ASN A 74 -2.38 -14.28 -7.50
N ALA A 75 -1.25 -14.03 -8.15
CA ALA A 75 -1.04 -14.22 -9.58
C ALA A 75 -1.61 -15.54 -10.13
N PRO A 76 -1.43 -16.71 -9.46
CA PRO A 76 -1.97 -17.98 -9.95
C PRO A 76 -3.51 -18.07 -9.92
N LEU A 77 -4.19 -17.22 -9.18
CA LEU A 77 -5.66 -17.22 -9.08
C LEU A 77 -6.32 -16.30 -10.13
N GLY A 78 -5.51 -15.53 -10.86
CA GLY A 78 -5.96 -14.70 -11.98
C GLY A 78 -6.67 -13.40 -11.55
N PRO A 79 -7.31 -12.70 -12.51
CA PRO A 79 -7.76 -11.32 -12.37
C PRO A 79 -8.80 -11.07 -11.29
N THR A 80 -9.56 -12.08 -10.89
CA THR A 80 -10.53 -11.94 -9.79
C THR A 80 -9.87 -11.80 -8.42
N HIS A 81 -8.57 -12.09 -8.34
CA HIS A 81 -7.77 -12.02 -7.12
C HIS A 81 -6.61 -11.00 -7.20
N HIS A 82 -6.42 -10.38 -8.37
CA HIS A 82 -5.51 -9.25 -8.48
C HIS A 82 -6.18 -8.01 -7.86
N ILE A 83 -5.45 -7.27 -7.05
CA ILE A 83 -5.95 -6.02 -6.47
C ILE A 83 -4.95 -4.89 -6.73
N ILE A 84 -5.20 -4.17 -7.81
CA ILE A 84 -4.36 -3.10 -8.36
C ILE A 84 -5.07 -1.75 -8.39
N ASP A 85 -6.17 -1.63 -7.64
CA ASP A 85 -7.07 -0.48 -7.58
C ASP A 85 -7.63 -0.18 -6.19
N ASP A 86 -7.26 -0.96 -5.17
CA ASP A 86 -7.77 -0.87 -3.79
C ASP A 86 -7.53 0.50 -3.14
N TRP A 87 -6.33 1.05 -3.29
CA TRP A 87 -6.05 2.39 -2.78
C TRP A 87 -6.97 3.44 -3.41
N GLY A 88 -7.14 3.37 -4.74
CA GLY A 88 -8.04 4.28 -5.47
C GLY A 88 -9.48 4.19 -4.96
N LEU A 89 -9.99 2.98 -4.79
CA LEU A 89 -11.35 2.72 -4.30
C LEU A 89 -11.55 3.27 -2.87
N ILE A 90 -10.65 2.95 -1.95
CA ILE A 90 -10.73 3.47 -0.56
C ILE A 90 -10.51 4.98 -0.51
N SER A 91 -9.67 5.53 -1.40
CA SER A 91 -9.41 6.98 -1.43
C SER A 91 -10.62 7.80 -1.87
N ALA A 92 -11.58 7.20 -2.56
CA ALA A 92 -12.86 7.85 -2.88
C ALA A 92 -13.72 8.08 -1.61
N ILE A 93 -13.43 7.39 -0.49
CA ILE A 93 -14.11 7.56 0.78
C ILE A 93 -13.19 8.35 1.73
N PRO A 94 -13.53 9.60 2.13
CA PRO A 94 -12.74 10.34 3.10
C PRO A 94 -12.80 9.68 4.50
N GLY A 95 -11.80 9.95 5.35
CA GLY A 95 -11.81 9.51 6.74
C GLY A 95 -11.32 8.08 7.00
N VAL A 96 -10.72 7.41 6.00
CA VAL A 96 -10.03 6.12 6.21
C VAL A 96 -8.53 6.32 6.04
N ASP A 97 -7.74 5.99 7.03
CA ASP A 97 -6.28 5.95 6.89
C ASP A 97 -5.84 4.73 6.09
N ILE A 98 -4.80 4.87 5.26
CA ILE A 98 -4.30 3.77 4.43
C ILE A 98 -2.83 3.53 4.72
N TYR A 99 -2.49 2.29 5.05
CA TYR A 99 -1.14 1.85 5.37
C TYR A 99 -0.74 0.66 4.48
N CYS A 100 0.57 0.58 4.19
CA CYS A 100 1.17 -0.56 3.50
C CYS A 100 2.51 -0.87 4.16
N PRO A 101 2.55 -1.75 5.19
CA PRO A 101 3.78 -2.08 5.89
C PRO A 101 4.84 -2.66 4.96
N SER A 102 6.03 -2.06 4.93
CA SER A 102 7.18 -2.59 4.18
C SER A 102 8.03 -3.56 5.00
N SER A 103 7.82 -3.64 6.33
CA SER A 103 8.60 -4.50 7.21
C SER A 103 7.76 -5.03 8.38
N MET A 104 8.21 -6.15 8.97
CA MET A 104 7.61 -6.70 10.19
C MET A 104 7.72 -5.73 11.38
N THR A 105 8.82 -4.99 11.47
CA THR A 105 9.02 -3.97 12.50
C THR A 105 7.97 -2.88 12.40
N TYR A 106 7.73 -2.35 11.19
CA TYR A 106 6.68 -1.37 10.97
C TYR A 106 5.28 -1.95 11.27
N ALA A 107 4.99 -3.15 10.77
CA ALA A 107 3.70 -3.82 11.00
C ALA A 107 3.38 -3.98 12.51
N ALA A 108 4.36 -4.40 13.31
CA ALA A 108 4.18 -4.53 14.75
C ALA A 108 3.89 -3.19 15.45
N ASN A 109 4.53 -2.10 15.01
CA ASN A 109 4.26 -0.76 15.53
C ASN A 109 2.93 -0.19 15.03
N LEU A 110 2.54 -0.53 13.80
CA LEU A 110 1.28 -0.11 13.21
C LEU A 110 0.07 -0.58 14.03
N VAL A 111 0.11 -1.79 14.59
CA VAL A 111 -0.98 -2.28 15.47
C VAL A 111 -1.19 -1.32 16.66
N LYS A 112 -0.12 -0.89 17.32
CA LYS A 112 -0.20 0.09 18.42
C LYS A 112 -0.68 1.45 17.93
N HIS A 113 -0.21 1.87 16.76
CA HIS A 113 -0.58 3.15 16.17
C HIS A 113 -2.08 3.23 15.88
N VAL A 114 -2.66 2.27 15.15
CA VAL A 114 -4.09 2.28 14.80
C VAL A 114 -5.00 2.18 16.03
N LEU A 115 -4.58 1.44 17.06
CA LEU A 115 -5.29 1.38 18.33
C LEU A 115 -5.29 2.73 19.07
N ASN A 116 -4.21 3.50 18.99
CA ASN A 116 -4.09 4.82 19.65
C ASN A 116 -4.83 5.92 18.87
N VAL A 117 -4.71 5.94 17.55
CA VAL A 117 -5.34 6.97 16.70
C VAL A 117 -6.87 6.83 16.71
N GLY A 118 -7.38 5.61 16.67
CA GLY A 118 -8.82 5.36 16.77
C GLY A 118 -9.61 5.83 15.56
N GLN A 119 -9.00 5.90 14.38
CA GLN A 119 -9.65 6.21 13.11
C GLN A 119 -9.90 4.93 12.31
N PRO A 120 -10.90 4.91 11.40
CA PRO A 120 -11.00 3.84 10.43
C PRO A 120 -9.71 3.68 9.63
N ALA A 121 -9.22 2.45 9.48
CA ALA A 121 -7.98 2.20 8.76
C ALA A 121 -8.09 1.01 7.81
N TYR A 122 -7.48 1.12 6.64
CA TYR A 122 -7.21 0.02 5.73
C TYR A 122 -5.71 -0.26 5.70
N VAL A 123 -5.34 -1.50 5.96
CA VAL A 123 -3.95 -1.96 5.91
C VAL A 123 -3.78 -2.91 4.74
N ARG A 124 -3.02 -2.48 3.77
CA ARG A 124 -2.65 -3.22 2.57
C ARG A 124 -1.46 -4.12 2.91
N ILE A 125 -1.68 -5.45 3.01
CA ILE A 125 -0.66 -6.40 3.48
C ILE A 125 -0.17 -7.26 2.30
N PRO A 126 1.02 -6.97 1.74
CA PRO A 126 1.62 -7.80 0.71
C PRO A 126 2.06 -9.16 1.27
N LYS A 127 2.11 -10.18 0.40
CA LYS A 127 2.77 -11.45 0.68
C LYS A 127 4.28 -11.27 0.55
N GLY A 128 4.97 -11.42 1.61
CA GLY A 128 6.38 -11.11 1.66
C GLY A 128 6.63 -9.65 2.05
N GLY A 129 7.64 -9.44 2.82
CA GLY A 129 8.07 -8.13 3.28
C GLY A 129 9.59 -8.13 3.32
N SER A 130 10.16 -6.95 3.16
CA SER A 130 11.58 -6.74 3.38
C SER A 130 11.79 -6.28 4.82
N ASP A 131 12.67 -6.94 5.56
CA ASP A 131 13.17 -6.42 6.84
C ASP A 131 14.27 -5.36 6.65
N SER A 132 14.63 -5.05 5.41
CA SER A 132 15.75 -4.18 5.06
C SER A 132 15.59 -2.72 5.48
N ALA A 133 14.39 -2.29 5.86
CA ALA A 133 14.14 -0.96 6.39
C ALA A 133 13.56 -0.98 7.80
N GLY A 134 14.13 -1.72 8.74
CA GLY A 134 13.66 -1.93 10.12
C GLY A 134 13.32 -0.67 10.94
N THR A 135 12.47 0.18 10.40
CA THR A 135 12.08 1.50 10.91
C THR A 135 10.59 1.51 11.29
N THR A 136 10.25 2.41 12.17
CA THR A 136 8.88 2.72 12.57
C THR A 136 8.28 3.90 11.80
N ASP A 137 9.06 4.50 10.89
CA ASP A 137 8.68 5.73 10.20
C ASP A 137 7.66 5.47 9.08
N HIS A 138 6.73 6.39 8.90
CA HIS A 138 5.72 6.34 7.83
C HIS A 138 6.33 6.53 6.44
N LEU A 139 7.49 7.16 6.36
CA LEU A 139 8.21 7.47 5.14
C LEU A 139 9.71 7.21 5.36
N VAL A 140 10.30 6.37 4.53
CA VAL A 140 11.70 5.94 4.67
C VAL A 140 12.48 6.31 3.42
N LYS A 141 13.53 7.12 3.56
CA LYS A 141 14.44 7.43 2.45
C LYS A 141 15.74 6.62 2.61
N VAL A 142 16.12 5.94 1.55
CA VAL A 142 17.35 5.13 1.48
C VAL A 142 18.21 5.58 0.32
N GLY A 143 19.51 5.77 0.58
CA GLY A 143 20.53 6.03 -0.42
C GLY A 143 20.45 7.39 -1.11
N GLY A 144 21.25 7.51 -2.16
CA GLY A 144 21.25 8.57 -3.15
C GLY A 144 21.78 9.95 -2.75
N LYS A 145 22.00 10.76 -3.75
CA LYS A 145 22.40 12.18 -3.64
C LYS A 145 21.23 13.08 -4.00
N SER A 146 21.27 14.31 -3.52
CA SER A 146 20.38 15.37 -4.00
C SER A 146 20.68 15.68 -5.48
N GLY A 147 19.65 15.98 -6.28
CA GLY A 147 19.77 16.32 -7.70
C GLY A 147 19.69 15.12 -8.66
N GLY A 148 19.64 13.88 -8.14
CA GLY A 148 19.47 12.69 -8.97
C GLY A 148 18.01 12.23 -9.08
N THR A 149 17.84 10.98 -9.50
CA THR A 149 16.52 10.35 -9.56
C THR A 149 16.11 9.78 -8.20
N LEU A 150 14.85 10.01 -7.84
CA LEU A 150 14.19 9.42 -6.67
C LEU A 150 13.18 8.36 -7.16
N MET A 151 13.34 7.11 -6.72
CA MET A 151 12.28 6.10 -6.85
C MET A 151 11.34 6.20 -5.65
N ALA A 152 10.05 6.39 -5.90
CA ALA A 152 9.00 6.42 -4.88
C ALA A 152 8.17 5.15 -4.98
N THR A 153 8.03 4.38 -3.89
CA THR A 153 7.44 3.06 -3.92
C THR A 153 6.80 2.64 -2.59
N TYR A 154 6.04 1.56 -2.61
CA TYR A 154 5.47 0.90 -1.44
C TYR A 154 5.16 -0.58 -1.73
N GLY A 155 4.82 -1.33 -0.69
CA GLY A 155 4.34 -2.70 -0.81
C GLY A 155 5.35 -3.64 -1.47
N SER A 156 4.87 -4.49 -2.37
CA SER A 156 5.66 -5.54 -3.02
C SER A 156 6.76 -4.99 -3.94
N ALA A 157 6.60 -3.81 -4.53
CA ALA A 157 7.58 -3.18 -5.41
C ALA A 157 8.78 -2.59 -4.63
N ALA A 158 8.66 -2.38 -3.33
CA ALA A 158 9.69 -1.71 -2.53
C ALA A 158 11.04 -2.47 -2.53
N GLN A 159 11.00 -3.81 -2.43
CA GLN A 159 12.24 -4.60 -2.43
C GLN A 159 12.99 -4.47 -3.75
N ALA A 160 12.30 -4.53 -4.88
CA ALA A 160 12.92 -4.38 -6.20
C ALA A 160 13.59 -3.00 -6.37
N CYS A 161 12.97 -1.93 -5.85
CA CYS A 161 13.56 -0.60 -5.86
C CYS A 161 14.79 -0.49 -4.96
N LEU A 162 14.75 -1.09 -3.78
CA LEU A 162 15.90 -1.11 -2.84
C LEU A 162 17.08 -1.89 -3.43
N ASP A 163 16.80 -3.04 -4.05
CA ASP A 163 17.83 -3.86 -4.70
C ASP A 163 18.46 -3.11 -5.91
N ALA A 164 17.63 -2.44 -6.72
CA ALA A 164 18.13 -1.63 -7.83
C ALA A 164 19.05 -0.49 -7.34
N ALA A 165 18.71 0.17 -6.24
CA ALA A 165 19.55 1.23 -5.67
C ALA A 165 20.88 0.73 -5.09
N GLN A 166 21.00 -0.56 -4.73
CA GLN A 166 22.30 -1.14 -4.35
C GLN A 166 23.27 -1.22 -5.54
N HIS A 167 22.76 -1.35 -6.77
CA HIS A 167 23.55 -1.39 -7.99
C HIS A 167 23.83 0.00 -8.59
N GLU A 168 22.99 0.99 -8.24
CA GLU A 168 23.04 2.35 -8.77
C GLU A 168 23.10 3.38 -7.61
N PRO A 169 24.30 3.73 -7.11
CA PRO A 169 24.46 4.60 -5.94
C PRO A 169 23.89 6.02 -6.08
N GLU A 170 23.60 6.47 -7.29
CA GLU A 170 22.98 7.78 -7.55
C GLU A 170 21.45 7.75 -7.34
N LEU A 171 20.86 6.56 -7.29
CA LEU A 171 19.42 6.40 -7.02
C LEU A 171 19.10 6.55 -5.54
N SER A 172 18.11 7.37 -5.26
CA SER A 172 17.44 7.39 -3.94
C SER A 172 16.15 6.59 -4.01
N VAL A 173 15.79 5.94 -2.93
CA VAL A 173 14.49 5.26 -2.78
C VAL A 173 13.70 5.88 -1.64
N LEU A 174 12.44 6.20 -1.87
CA LEU A 174 11.48 6.66 -0.89
C LEU A 174 10.38 5.61 -0.73
N VAL A 175 10.38 4.92 0.40
CA VAL A 175 9.40 3.86 0.71
C VAL A 175 8.30 4.43 1.58
N PHE A 176 7.05 4.22 1.15
CA PHE A 176 5.86 4.67 1.85
C PHE A 176 5.25 3.52 2.66
N ASN A 177 5.21 3.68 3.97
CA ASN A 177 4.49 2.80 4.89
C ASN A 177 3.07 3.31 5.20
N ARG A 178 2.84 4.61 5.08
CA ARG A 178 1.53 5.25 5.14
C ARG A 178 1.21 5.91 3.81
N LEU A 179 0.08 5.55 3.22
CA LEU A 179 -0.38 6.01 1.92
C LEU A 179 -1.44 7.13 2.04
N ARG A 180 -2.12 7.20 3.19
CA ARG A 180 -3.05 8.27 3.54
C ARG A 180 -3.20 8.36 5.07
N PRO A 181 -3.19 9.59 5.67
CA PRO A 181 -2.85 10.85 5.01
C PRO A 181 -1.37 10.90 4.61
N LEU A 182 -1.07 11.64 3.55
CA LEU A 182 0.30 12.00 3.18
C LEU A 182 0.63 13.36 3.81
N GLU A 183 1.79 13.43 4.47
CA GLU A 183 2.27 14.67 5.10
C GLU A 183 3.00 15.54 4.07
N ASP A 184 2.31 16.55 3.50
CA ASP A 184 2.82 17.39 2.42
C ASP A 184 4.20 17.98 2.71
N LYS A 185 4.45 18.43 3.94
CA LYS A 185 5.74 19.06 4.32
C LYS A 185 6.90 18.08 4.22
N ASP A 186 6.72 16.85 4.68
CA ASP A 186 7.76 15.85 4.66
C ASP A 186 8.00 15.34 3.24
N LEU A 187 6.94 15.21 2.46
CA LEU A 187 7.03 14.82 1.04
C LEU A 187 7.70 15.91 0.20
N VAL A 188 7.32 17.16 0.36
CA VAL A 188 7.98 18.28 -0.33
C VAL A 188 9.46 18.30 -0.01
N ARG A 189 9.86 18.15 1.27
CA ARG A 189 11.26 18.08 1.68
C ARG A 189 11.99 16.89 1.07
N ALA A 190 11.34 15.74 0.94
CA ALA A 190 11.95 14.54 0.39
C ALA A 190 12.11 14.60 -1.13
N ILE A 191 11.17 15.25 -1.83
CA ILE A 191 11.07 15.25 -3.30
C ILE A 191 11.78 16.44 -3.92
N SER A 192 11.64 17.65 -3.37
CA SER A 192 12.16 18.88 -3.97
C SER A 192 13.68 18.91 -4.27
N PRO A 193 14.55 18.14 -3.59
CA PRO A 193 15.97 18.09 -3.96
C PRO A 193 16.27 17.28 -5.23
N HIS A 194 15.27 16.67 -5.86
CA HIS A 194 15.43 15.78 -7.02
C HIS A 194 14.81 16.40 -8.27
N ASP A 195 15.45 16.18 -9.43
CA ASP A 195 14.94 16.64 -10.72
C ASP A 195 13.86 15.71 -11.28
N ARG A 196 13.93 14.44 -10.86
CA ARG A 196 13.07 13.37 -11.38
C ARG A 196 12.61 12.43 -10.26
N VAL A 197 11.32 12.13 -10.25
CA VAL A 197 10.70 11.11 -9.39
C VAL A 197 10.09 10.02 -10.25
N VAL A 198 10.47 8.77 -10.03
CA VAL A 198 9.88 7.61 -10.70
C VAL A 198 9.09 6.82 -9.69
N VAL A 199 7.79 6.82 -9.86
CA VAL A 199 6.86 6.04 -9.01
C VAL A 199 6.81 4.61 -9.53
N VAL A 200 7.13 3.66 -8.66
CA VAL A 200 7.11 2.23 -8.95
C VAL A 200 6.06 1.57 -8.06
N GLU A 201 5.00 1.07 -8.66
CA GLU A 201 3.88 0.52 -7.89
C GLU A 201 3.16 -0.63 -8.62
N ASP A 202 2.62 -1.57 -7.85
CA ASP A 202 1.75 -2.65 -8.31
C ASP A 202 0.26 -2.25 -8.27
N HIS A 203 -0.02 -1.03 -8.68
CA HIS A 203 -1.33 -0.39 -8.63
C HIS A 203 -1.51 0.53 -9.85
N PHE A 204 -2.73 0.84 -10.24
CA PHE A 204 -2.98 1.81 -11.32
C PHE A 204 -2.45 3.20 -10.95
N ALA A 205 -1.60 3.75 -11.82
CA ALA A 205 -0.90 5.01 -11.59
C ALA A 205 -1.82 6.18 -11.21
N ASN A 206 -2.92 6.36 -11.96
CA ASN A 206 -3.80 7.53 -11.78
C ASN A 206 -4.49 7.58 -10.41
N SER A 207 -4.76 6.44 -9.81
CA SER A 207 -5.43 6.31 -8.52
C SER A 207 -4.52 5.87 -7.38
N GLY A 208 -3.22 5.67 -7.67
CA GLY A 208 -2.18 5.26 -6.75
C GLY A 208 -1.24 6.39 -6.32
N LEU A 209 -0.02 6.01 -5.99
CA LEU A 209 1.02 6.91 -5.52
C LEU A 209 1.42 7.95 -6.58
N TYR A 210 1.50 7.54 -7.85
CA TYR A 210 1.80 8.46 -8.95
C TYR A 210 0.80 9.62 -8.99
N GLY A 211 -0.50 9.33 -8.99
CA GLY A 211 -1.54 10.36 -9.00
C GLY A 211 -1.50 11.26 -7.75
N ALA A 212 -1.15 10.69 -6.59
CA ALA A 212 -0.99 11.46 -5.36
C ALA A 212 0.22 12.42 -5.43
N LEU A 213 1.37 11.95 -5.93
CA LEU A 213 2.57 12.78 -6.07
C LEU A 213 2.43 13.84 -7.17
N CYS A 214 1.77 13.54 -8.29
CA CYS A 214 1.45 14.55 -9.30
C CYS A 214 0.62 15.70 -8.71
N ARG A 215 -0.40 15.41 -7.90
CA ARG A 215 -1.18 16.44 -7.20
C ARG A 215 -0.30 17.28 -6.26
N LEU A 216 0.58 16.63 -5.49
CA LEU A 216 1.51 17.32 -4.58
C LEU A 216 2.42 18.29 -5.36
N VAL A 217 3.05 17.81 -6.43
CA VAL A 217 3.96 18.59 -7.29
C VAL A 217 3.26 19.84 -7.84
N VAL A 218 2.04 19.68 -8.37
CA VAL A 218 1.25 20.79 -8.88
C VAL A 218 0.83 21.77 -7.76
N GLN A 219 0.36 21.23 -6.63
CA GLN A 219 -0.12 22.04 -5.50
C GLN A 219 1.00 22.91 -4.92
N HIS A 220 2.20 22.35 -4.79
CA HIS A 220 3.36 23.04 -4.21
C HIS A 220 4.29 23.69 -5.26
N ARG A 221 3.93 23.61 -6.56
CA ARG A 221 4.71 24.18 -7.69
C ARG A 221 6.17 23.71 -7.68
N LEU A 222 6.38 22.41 -7.45
CA LEU A 222 7.72 21.83 -7.45
C LEU A 222 8.21 21.68 -8.89
N ASP A 223 9.49 22.00 -9.12
CA ASP A 223 10.16 21.79 -10.41
C ASP A 223 10.75 20.37 -10.44
N VAL A 224 9.88 19.39 -10.58
CA VAL A 224 10.21 17.96 -10.55
C VAL A 224 9.42 17.23 -11.62
N HIS A 225 10.10 16.45 -12.45
CA HIS A 225 9.46 15.56 -13.41
C HIS A 225 9.01 14.27 -12.73
N VAL A 226 7.74 13.89 -12.87
CA VAL A 226 7.19 12.66 -12.24
C VAL A 226 6.81 11.66 -13.32
N GLU A 227 7.35 10.44 -13.22
CA GLU A 227 7.06 9.32 -14.10
C GLU A 227 6.48 8.14 -13.33
N SER A 228 5.83 7.22 -14.05
CA SER A 228 5.24 6.01 -13.47
C SER A 228 5.76 4.74 -14.15
N ILE A 229 6.02 3.73 -13.32
CA ILE A 229 6.19 2.33 -13.71
C ILE A 229 5.12 1.55 -12.93
N ALA A 230 4.04 1.22 -13.63
CA ALA A 230 2.85 0.64 -13.01
C ALA A 230 2.03 -0.15 -14.05
N PRO A 231 1.12 -1.04 -13.62
CA PRO A 231 0.13 -1.62 -14.52
C PRO A 231 -0.69 -0.54 -15.21
N SER A 232 -0.91 -0.70 -16.51
CA SER A 232 -1.69 0.22 -17.34
C SER A 232 -3.12 -0.25 -17.60
N GLU A 233 -3.39 -1.54 -17.36
CA GLU A 233 -4.65 -2.20 -17.73
C GLU A 233 -4.95 -3.40 -16.81
N TYR A 234 -6.20 -3.79 -16.74
CA TYR A 234 -6.56 -5.12 -16.24
C TYR A 234 -6.13 -6.18 -17.24
N THR A 235 -5.66 -7.31 -16.74
CA THR A 235 -5.26 -8.44 -17.57
C THR A 235 -6.03 -9.71 -17.21
N LEU A 236 -6.43 -10.49 -18.19
CA LEU A 236 -7.00 -11.82 -17.99
C LEU A 236 -5.93 -12.90 -17.82
N GLU A 237 -4.66 -12.51 -17.87
CA GLU A 237 -3.55 -13.45 -17.69
C GLU A 237 -3.52 -14.02 -16.27
N VAL A 238 -3.08 -15.26 -16.20
CA VAL A 238 -2.78 -15.97 -14.96
C VAL A 238 -1.27 -16.14 -14.89
N GLY A 239 -0.66 -15.48 -13.92
CA GLY A 239 0.78 -15.59 -13.68
C GLY A 239 1.13 -16.80 -12.84
N THR A 240 2.36 -17.27 -12.94
CA THR A 240 2.86 -18.36 -12.07
C THR A 240 3.14 -17.87 -10.65
N ASN A 241 3.54 -16.60 -10.53
CA ASN A 241 3.91 -15.91 -9.29
C ASN A 241 3.85 -14.38 -9.50
N PRO A 242 3.98 -13.56 -8.46
CA PRO A 242 3.99 -12.11 -8.57
C PRO A 242 5.07 -11.56 -9.51
N GLU A 243 6.25 -12.20 -9.57
CA GLU A 243 7.38 -11.77 -10.40
C GLU A 243 7.08 -11.87 -11.90
N TYR A 244 6.12 -12.72 -12.30
CA TYR A 244 5.62 -12.76 -13.67
C TYR A 244 5.08 -11.38 -14.09
N PHE A 245 4.23 -10.80 -13.25
CA PHE A 245 3.65 -9.47 -13.51
C PHE A 245 4.63 -8.34 -13.28
N ALA A 246 5.56 -8.47 -12.33
CA ALA A 246 6.65 -7.52 -12.16
C ALA A 246 7.48 -7.37 -13.45
N ARG A 247 7.84 -8.48 -14.09
CA ARG A 247 8.54 -8.47 -15.39
C ARG A 247 7.66 -7.92 -16.51
N ARG A 248 6.38 -8.31 -16.56
CA ARG A 248 5.45 -7.84 -17.58
C ARG A 248 5.29 -6.32 -17.59
N PHE A 249 5.19 -5.72 -16.43
CA PHE A 249 4.96 -4.28 -16.26
C PHE A 249 6.24 -3.48 -15.96
N GLY A 250 7.39 -4.15 -15.90
CA GLY A 250 8.70 -3.50 -15.84
C GLY A 250 9.08 -2.95 -14.46
N PHE A 251 8.53 -3.50 -13.38
CA PHE A 251 8.92 -3.13 -12.02
C PHE A 251 9.73 -4.22 -11.28
N ASP A 252 10.30 -5.18 -12.03
CA ASP A 252 11.32 -6.09 -11.50
C ASP A 252 12.71 -5.42 -11.48
N VAL A 253 13.61 -5.95 -10.63
CA VAL A 253 14.96 -5.39 -10.43
C VAL A 253 15.72 -5.20 -11.73
N ASN A 254 15.71 -6.18 -12.63
CA ASN A 254 16.46 -6.11 -13.87
C ASN A 254 15.91 -5.03 -14.83
N ALA A 255 14.59 -4.91 -14.93
CA ALA A 255 13.95 -3.87 -15.72
C ALA A 255 14.28 -2.48 -15.15
N LEU A 256 14.25 -2.32 -13.82
CA LEU A 256 14.60 -1.08 -13.15
C LEU A 256 16.06 -0.69 -13.41
N ILE A 257 17.03 -1.59 -13.20
CA ILE A 257 18.45 -1.34 -13.47
C ILE A 257 18.67 -0.99 -14.95
N ASN A 258 18.13 -1.79 -15.89
CA ASN A 258 18.31 -1.55 -17.33
C ASN A 258 17.77 -0.20 -17.81
N ARG A 259 16.74 0.33 -17.14
CA ARG A 259 16.19 1.65 -17.45
C ARG A 259 17.19 2.78 -17.17
N TRP A 260 18.02 2.60 -16.13
CA TRP A 260 19.02 3.61 -15.71
C TRP A 260 20.35 3.49 -16.43
N LEU A 261 20.76 2.28 -16.81
CA LEU A 261 22.01 2.07 -17.58
C LEU A 261 21.90 2.58 -19.03
N LYS A 262 20.70 2.90 -19.53
CA LYS A 262 20.44 3.35 -20.91
C LYS A 262 20.07 4.83 -21.02
N SER A 263 19.96 5.52 -19.91
CA SER A 263 19.69 6.96 -19.83
C SER A 263 20.97 7.74 -19.53
#